data_0cad0982c1fdcc43eedd3596d7f0b7a1
#
_entry.id   0cad0982c1fdcc43eedd3596d7f0b7a1
#
_cell.length_a   1.000
_cell.length_b   1.000
_cell.length_c   1.000
_cell.angle_alpha   90.00
_cell.angle_beta   90.00
_cell.angle_gamma   90.00
#
_symmetry.space_group_name_H-M   'P 1'
#
loop_
_entity.id
_entity.type
_entity.pdbx_description
1 polymer ?
#
loop_
_entity_poly.entity_id
_entity_poly.type
_entity_poly.pdbx_seq_one_letter_code
_entity_poly.pdbx_strand_id
1 'polypeptide(L)'
;MELESMAGNALRVAIASACAFFLAGASAEVPPAVFDVRAFGAVGDGVAKDTAAIQRAIDAAEKAGGGTVELPSGTYLSGSLFLKDNVDFHVCAGATLKGSPDKADYNPPDICPQNPVWPSESSFGAHFLLCIEKRNVTVRGPGTIDGNSMAFIVNPATGKEWAYSERLVHGDQSKIPWRPSQMLYFVESSNLRVQDLSLVDAPYWSCFFHGCTSVTARGLDIRNRRRPVHTHNGDGIDVDSCQFVTISDCRIDTADDSITLRASGKLLKKPQDCAYVTVANCVLASSCNAVRIGVGEGVVHDATFANIVVRDTRTAVNIVSSWSPSSRGVDIRGIRFCGMRLDCANFLHCYAKYAKNADMGDITFSEIGGLTCKPSSIAGADGRPIHDVRFRNVDLSHGVTVKNAENIEFTGGTFRQIHPQDL
;
A
#
# COMPACT_ATOMS: atom_id res chain seq x y z
N MET A 1 -33.79 64.89 -58.78
CA MET A 1 -32.69 65.65 -59.44
C MET A 1 -31.47 65.17 -58.75
N GLU A 2 -30.93 64.23 -59.49
CA GLU A 2 -29.59 63.86 -59.80
C GLU A 2 -28.75 63.38 -58.61
N LEU A 3 -28.53 62.10 -58.48
CA LEU A 3 -27.74 61.17 -59.32
C LEU A 3 -26.24 61.55 -59.43
N GLU A 4 -25.45 60.68 -58.84
CA GLU A 4 -24.27 60.08 -59.46
C GLU A 4 -23.54 59.26 -58.39
N SER A 5 -23.57 57.96 -58.39
CA SER A 5 -22.72 57.04 -59.12
C SER A 5 -21.20 57.31 -58.96
N MET A 6 -20.59 56.54 -58.13
CA MET A 6 -19.16 56.22 -58.35
C MET A 6 -18.86 54.79 -57.89
N ALA A 7 -18.53 53.98 -58.84
CA ALA A 7 -18.04 52.63 -58.67
C ALA A 7 -16.61 52.66 -58.08
N GLY A 8 -16.44 52.02 -56.96
CA GLY A 8 -15.15 51.80 -56.33
C GLY A 8 -14.65 50.39 -56.53
N ASN A 9 -13.54 50.26 -57.20
CA ASN A 9 -12.85 49.02 -57.53
C ASN A 9 -12.67 48.07 -56.39
N ALA A 10 -13.21 46.88 -56.50
CA ALA A 10 -12.92 45.77 -55.62
C ALA A 10 -11.53 45.18 -55.98
N LEU A 11 -10.57 45.51 -55.14
CA LEU A 11 -9.25 44.86 -55.18
C LEU A 11 -9.38 43.44 -54.64
N ARG A 12 -9.45 42.45 -55.51
CA ARG A 12 -9.39 41.04 -55.14
C ARG A 12 -7.94 40.70 -54.78
N VAL A 13 -7.65 40.69 -53.48
CA VAL A 13 -6.42 40.06 -52.96
C VAL A 13 -6.67 38.55 -52.91
N ALA A 14 -6.10 37.81 -53.83
CA ALA A 14 -6.04 36.36 -53.80
C ALA A 14 -5.03 35.98 -52.69
N ILE A 15 -5.52 35.61 -51.52
CA ILE A 15 -4.72 34.94 -50.50
C ILE A 15 -4.54 33.49 -50.96
N ALA A 16 -3.40 33.20 -51.56
CA ALA A 16 -2.94 31.84 -51.79
C ALA A 16 -2.62 31.21 -50.42
N SER A 17 -3.59 30.45 -49.86
CA SER A 17 -3.39 29.65 -48.66
C SER A 17 -2.47 28.48 -49.03
N ALA A 18 -1.18 28.64 -48.82
CA ALA A 18 -0.24 27.53 -48.85
C ALA A 18 -0.53 26.67 -47.61
N CYS A 19 -1.41 25.69 -47.75
CA CYS A 19 -1.51 24.58 -46.81
C CYS A 19 -0.22 23.78 -46.86
N ALA A 20 0.77 24.19 -46.08
CA ALA A 20 1.88 23.31 -45.73
C ALA A 20 1.28 22.14 -44.93
N PHE A 21 1.03 21.03 -45.60
CA PHE A 21 0.84 19.75 -44.95
C PHE A 21 2.14 19.43 -44.22
N PHE A 22 2.22 19.80 -42.94
CA PHE A 22 3.11 19.11 -42.02
C PHE A 22 2.63 17.66 -41.98
N LEU A 23 3.24 16.81 -42.78
CA LEU A 23 3.32 15.39 -42.50
C LEU A 23 4.10 15.30 -41.18
N ALA A 24 3.39 15.43 -40.07
CA ALA A 24 3.85 14.88 -38.79
C ALA A 24 4.01 13.39 -39.07
N GLY A 25 5.26 12.99 -39.34
CA GLY A 25 5.62 11.58 -39.38
C GLY A 25 5.16 11.01 -38.04
N ALA A 26 4.07 10.24 -38.06
CA ALA A 26 3.75 9.37 -36.98
C ALA A 26 4.98 8.48 -36.83
N SER A 27 5.85 8.80 -35.88
CA SER A 27 6.88 7.87 -35.45
C SER A 27 6.06 6.66 -35.00
N ALA A 28 6.11 5.58 -35.78
CA ALA A 28 5.55 4.31 -35.37
C ALA A 28 6.17 4.06 -33.98
N GLU A 29 5.35 4.10 -32.92
CA GLU A 29 5.81 3.73 -31.60
C GLU A 29 6.35 2.31 -31.73
N VAL A 30 7.66 2.17 -31.64
CA VAL A 30 8.29 0.86 -31.58
C VAL A 30 7.74 0.20 -30.32
N PRO A 31 7.02 -0.91 -30.42
CA PRO A 31 6.49 -1.56 -29.25
C PRO A 31 7.63 -1.82 -28.26
N PRO A 32 7.40 -1.64 -26.96
CA PRO A 32 8.44 -1.83 -25.96
C PRO A 32 9.07 -3.22 -26.11
N ALA A 33 10.38 -3.31 -26.04
CA ALA A 33 11.09 -4.56 -26.15
C ALA A 33 10.61 -5.53 -25.04
N VAL A 34 10.36 -6.78 -25.42
CA VAL A 34 9.94 -7.86 -24.49
C VAL A 34 11.13 -8.76 -24.18
N PHE A 35 11.38 -8.98 -22.91
CA PHE A 35 12.44 -9.83 -22.37
C PHE A 35 11.79 -11.03 -21.66
N ASP A 36 11.53 -12.11 -22.42
CA ASP A 36 11.03 -13.37 -21.86
C ASP A 36 12.12 -14.00 -20.98
N VAL A 37 11.82 -14.23 -19.70
CA VAL A 37 12.79 -14.77 -18.72
C VAL A 37 13.33 -16.13 -19.12
N ARG A 38 12.59 -16.91 -19.92
CA ARG A 38 13.04 -18.21 -20.44
C ARG A 38 14.18 -18.06 -21.44
N ALA A 39 14.20 -17.00 -22.22
CA ALA A 39 15.32 -16.68 -23.11
C ALA A 39 16.62 -16.39 -22.34
N PHE A 40 16.50 -16.07 -21.04
CA PHE A 40 17.62 -15.87 -20.13
C PHE A 40 17.92 -17.10 -19.26
N GLY A 41 17.24 -18.23 -19.51
CA GLY A 41 17.49 -19.50 -18.85
C GLY A 41 16.61 -19.80 -17.66
N ALA A 42 15.50 -19.07 -17.46
CA ALA A 42 14.52 -19.45 -16.45
C ALA A 42 13.75 -20.72 -16.88
N VAL A 43 13.54 -21.64 -15.95
CA VAL A 43 12.90 -22.92 -16.19
C VAL A 43 11.39 -22.85 -15.92
N GLY A 44 10.98 -22.27 -14.80
CA GLY A 44 9.58 -22.13 -14.43
C GLY A 44 8.88 -23.42 -14.04
N ASP A 45 9.61 -24.39 -13.48
CA ASP A 45 9.11 -25.71 -13.05
C ASP A 45 8.77 -25.79 -11.56
N GLY A 46 9.01 -24.71 -10.80
CA GLY A 46 8.78 -24.62 -9.35
C GLY A 46 9.87 -25.30 -8.50
N VAL A 47 10.92 -25.81 -9.10
CA VAL A 47 12.04 -26.54 -8.44
C VAL A 47 13.36 -25.84 -8.68
N ALA A 48 13.68 -25.54 -9.94
CA ALA A 48 14.86 -24.80 -10.31
C ALA A 48 14.82 -23.37 -9.75
N LYS A 49 15.98 -22.89 -9.25
CA LYS A 49 16.11 -21.49 -8.81
C LYS A 49 16.28 -20.58 -10.02
N ASP A 50 15.26 -19.80 -10.34
CA ASP A 50 15.20 -18.93 -11.50
C ASP A 50 15.73 -17.51 -11.24
N THR A 51 16.13 -17.18 -10.01
CA THR A 51 16.54 -15.84 -9.57
C THR A 51 17.53 -15.18 -10.54
N ALA A 52 18.62 -15.87 -10.85
CA ALA A 52 19.67 -15.32 -11.71
C ALA A 52 19.21 -15.11 -13.16
N ALA A 53 18.33 -15.98 -13.67
CA ALA A 53 17.78 -15.86 -15.01
C ALA A 53 16.82 -14.67 -15.11
N ILE A 54 15.91 -14.53 -14.15
CA ILE A 54 14.98 -13.42 -14.10
C ILE A 54 15.74 -12.08 -13.92
N GLN A 55 16.76 -12.05 -13.06
CA GLN A 55 17.57 -10.83 -12.87
C GLN A 55 18.30 -10.43 -14.15
N ARG A 56 18.85 -11.40 -14.91
CA ARG A 56 19.46 -11.08 -16.22
C ARG A 56 18.46 -10.46 -17.21
N ALA A 57 17.22 -10.90 -17.22
CA ALA A 57 16.17 -10.31 -18.06
C ALA A 57 15.88 -8.85 -17.63
N ILE A 58 15.78 -8.58 -16.32
CA ILE A 58 15.60 -7.25 -15.76
C ILE A 58 16.78 -6.33 -16.13
N ASP A 59 18.01 -6.81 -15.96
CA ASP A 59 19.23 -6.05 -16.27
C ASP A 59 19.36 -5.78 -17.79
N ALA A 60 18.91 -6.71 -18.64
CA ALA A 60 18.87 -6.54 -20.09
C ALA A 60 17.85 -5.46 -20.50
N ALA A 61 16.68 -5.45 -19.83
CA ALA A 61 15.67 -4.40 -20.06
C ALA A 61 16.21 -3.01 -19.66
N GLU A 62 16.86 -2.87 -18.49
CA GLU A 62 17.51 -1.63 -18.06
C GLU A 62 18.55 -1.18 -19.09
N LYS A 63 19.41 -2.08 -19.55
CA LYS A 63 20.45 -1.78 -20.54
C LYS A 63 19.87 -1.32 -21.90
N ALA A 64 18.68 -1.80 -22.25
CA ALA A 64 17.96 -1.36 -23.44
C ALA A 64 17.25 -0.01 -23.27
N GLY A 65 17.28 0.59 -22.07
CA GLY A 65 16.59 1.85 -21.74
C GLY A 65 15.18 1.64 -21.18
N GLY A 66 14.75 0.39 -21.02
CA GLY A 66 13.44 -0.02 -20.52
C GLY A 66 12.83 -1.14 -21.35
N GLY A 67 11.71 -1.66 -20.90
CA GLY A 67 10.96 -2.70 -21.61
C GLY A 67 10.16 -3.60 -20.68
N THR A 68 9.47 -4.57 -21.28
CA THR A 68 8.66 -5.55 -20.53
C THR A 68 9.50 -6.79 -20.24
N VAL A 69 9.68 -7.10 -18.97
CA VAL A 69 10.24 -8.38 -18.52
C VAL A 69 9.07 -9.33 -18.28
N GLU A 70 8.95 -10.35 -19.11
CA GLU A 70 7.80 -11.23 -19.11
C GLU A 70 8.10 -12.57 -18.45
N LEU A 71 7.25 -12.96 -17.49
CA LEU A 71 7.21 -14.29 -16.89
C LEU A 71 6.04 -15.07 -17.53
N PRO A 72 6.25 -15.91 -18.53
CA PRO A 72 5.20 -16.75 -19.10
C PRO A 72 4.64 -17.76 -18.10
N SER A 73 3.53 -18.45 -18.44
CA SER A 73 2.93 -19.49 -17.57
C SER A 73 3.96 -20.47 -17.04
N GLY A 74 3.98 -20.72 -15.74
CA GLY A 74 4.94 -21.58 -15.03
C GLY A 74 5.10 -21.14 -13.58
N THR A 75 5.87 -21.90 -12.79
CA THR A 75 6.19 -21.55 -11.40
C THR A 75 7.68 -21.26 -11.29
N TYR A 76 8.04 -20.01 -11.05
CA TYR A 76 9.43 -19.55 -10.99
C TYR A 76 9.85 -19.39 -9.53
N LEU A 77 10.71 -20.29 -9.04
CA LEU A 77 11.25 -20.22 -7.68
C LEU A 77 12.38 -19.19 -7.62
N SER A 78 12.24 -18.16 -6.81
CA SER A 78 13.19 -17.05 -6.78
C SER A 78 13.42 -16.50 -5.38
N GLY A 79 14.64 -16.03 -5.14
CA GLY A 79 14.97 -15.12 -4.05
C GLY A 79 14.78 -13.67 -4.45
N SER A 80 15.60 -12.77 -3.90
CA SER A 80 15.50 -11.33 -4.16
C SER A 80 15.73 -10.95 -5.61
N LEU A 81 14.84 -10.11 -6.15
CA LEU A 81 14.93 -9.53 -7.48
C LEU A 81 14.94 -8.01 -7.38
N PHE A 82 15.85 -7.38 -8.10
CA PHE A 82 16.06 -5.92 -8.09
C PHE A 82 15.49 -5.28 -9.36
N LEU A 83 14.36 -4.62 -9.22
CA LEU A 83 13.73 -3.88 -10.30
C LEU A 83 14.54 -2.64 -10.67
N LYS A 84 14.44 -2.22 -11.91
CA LYS A 84 15.26 -1.17 -12.51
C LYS A 84 14.39 -0.08 -13.14
N ASP A 85 15.01 1.03 -13.51
CA ASP A 85 14.33 2.15 -14.18
C ASP A 85 13.65 1.70 -15.48
N ASN A 86 12.45 2.19 -15.72
CA ASN A 86 11.66 1.96 -16.94
C ASN A 86 11.31 0.49 -17.22
N VAL A 87 11.30 -0.35 -16.19
CA VAL A 87 10.96 -1.78 -16.33
C VAL A 87 9.47 -1.99 -16.03
N ASP A 88 8.82 -2.69 -16.94
CA ASP A 88 7.49 -3.27 -16.79
C ASP A 88 7.64 -4.78 -16.51
N PHE A 89 7.52 -5.17 -15.24
CA PHE A 89 7.63 -6.55 -14.78
C PHE A 89 6.26 -7.24 -14.86
N HIS A 90 6.07 -8.06 -15.90
CA HIS A 90 4.81 -8.67 -16.25
C HIS A 90 4.74 -10.15 -15.85
N VAL A 91 3.93 -10.48 -14.85
CA VAL A 91 3.63 -11.86 -14.45
C VAL A 91 2.38 -12.31 -15.20
N CYS A 92 2.54 -13.12 -16.24
CA CYS A 92 1.47 -13.51 -17.15
C CYS A 92 0.42 -14.41 -16.48
N ALA A 93 -0.71 -14.60 -17.16
CA ALA A 93 -1.72 -15.58 -16.77
C ALA A 93 -1.09 -16.98 -16.63
N GLY A 94 -1.39 -17.65 -15.52
CA GLY A 94 -0.82 -18.96 -15.20
C GLY A 94 0.64 -18.93 -14.74
N ALA A 95 1.27 -17.77 -14.63
CA ALA A 95 2.58 -17.61 -14.01
C ALA A 95 2.47 -17.42 -12.50
N THR A 96 3.37 -18.08 -11.77
CA THR A 96 3.59 -17.85 -10.34
C THR A 96 5.05 -17.54 -10.09
N LEU A 97 5.35 -16.36 -9.56
CA LEU A 97 6.66 -16.04 -9.00
C LEU A 97 6.62 -16.42 -7.52
N LYS A 98 7.37 -17.46 -7.13
CA LYS A 98 7.31 -18.03 -5.79
C LYS A 98 8.60 -17.78 -5.02
N GLY A 99 8.46 -17.32 -3.76
CA GLY A 99 9.59 -17.07 -2.87
C GLY A 99 10.35 -18.34 -2.50
N SER A 100 11.67 -18.30 -2.64
CA SER A 100 12.55 -19.40 -2.23
C SER A 100 12.46 -19.63 -0.72
N PRO A 101 12.44 -20.88 -0.23
CA PRO A 101 12.51 -21.18 1.19
C PRO A 101 13.94 -20.98 1.76
N ASP A 102 14.94 -20.79 0.91
CA ASP A 102 16.34 -20.68 1.31
C ASP A 102 16.72 -19.23 1.61
N LYS A 103 17.15 -18.97 2.84
CA LYS A 103 17.62 -17.65 3.28
C LYS A 103 18.75 -17.10 2.40
N ALA A 104 19.63 -17.97 1.89
CA ALA A 104 20.78 -17.55 1.09
C ALA A 104 20.40 -16.93 -0.26
N ASP A 105 19.17 -17.10 -0.71
CA ASP A 105 18.67 -16.54 -1.96
C ASP A 105 18.21 -15.07 -1.83
N TYR A 106 18.19 -14.54 -0.61
CA TYR A 106 17.68 -13.19 -0.35
C TYR A 106 18.81 -12.19 -0.07
N ASN A 107 18.52 -10.92 -0.32
CA ASN A 107 19.44 -9.81 -0.08
C ASN A 107 19.88 -9.71 1.39
N PRO A 108 21.09 -9.19 1.65
CA PRO A 108 21.53 -8.86 3.00
C PRO A 108 20.74 -7.65 3.55
N PRO A 109 20.70 -7.48 4.90
CA PRO A 109 19.94 -6.40 5.55
C PRO A 109 20.48 -4.99 5.26
N ASP A 110 21.74 -4.86 4.89
CA ASP A 110 22.43 -3.59 4.61
C ASP A 110 22.38 -3.18 3.13
N ILE A 111 21.38 -3.66 2.39
CA ILE A 111 21.24 -3.44 0.94
C ILE A 111 21.10 -1.95 0.58
N CYS A 112 20.49 -1.16 1.44
CA CYS A 112 20.42 0.29 1.32
C CYS A 112 20.23 0.93 2.72
N PRO A 113 20.59 2.22 2.90
CA PRO A 113 20.47 2.91 4.20
C PRO A 113 19.02 3.03 4.69
N GLN A 114 18.06 3.06 3.75
CA GLN A 114 16.64 3.20 4.05
C GLN A 114 15.98 1.90 4.48
N ASN A 115 16.70 0.78 4.45
CA ASN A 115 16.13 -0.53 4.73
C ASN A 115 15.75 -0.69 6.20
N PRO A 116 14.45 -0.85 6.53
CA PRO A 116 14.04 -1.03 7.90
C PRO A 116 14.33 -2.45 8.39
N VAL A 117 14.92 -2.55 9.57
CA VAL A 117 15.16 -3.82 10.25
C VAL A 117 14.49 -3.78 11.62
N TRP A 118 13.52 -4.66 11.84
CA TRP A 118 12.77 -4.79 13.09
C TRP A 118 12.88 -6.21 13.65
N PRO A 119 13.98 -6.56 14.34
CA PRO A 119 14.21 -7.92 14.81
C PRO A 119 13.11 -8.42 15.75
N SER A 120 12.53 -7.54 16.57
CA SER A 120 11.40 -7.88 17.45
C SER A 120 10.16 -8.37 16.70
N GLU A 121 10.03 -8.02 15.43
CA GLU A 121 8.94 -8.47 14.56
C GLU A 121 9.39 -9.58 13.58
N SER A 122 10.58 -10.12 13.74
CA SER A 122 11.19 -11.07 12.79
C SER A 122 11.35 -10.49 11.38
N SER A 123 11.56 -9.19 11.26
CA SER A 123 11.84 -8.49 10.01
C SER A 123 13.33 -8.17 9.94
N PHE A 124 14.04 -8.82 9.02
CA PHE A 124 15.50 -8.77 8.95
C PHE A 124 16.02 -8.07 7.69
N GLY A 125 15.19 -7.27 7.03
CA GLY A 125 15.59 -6.45 5.89
C GLY A 125 15.89 -7.23 4.60
N ALA A 126 15.42 -8.45 4.50
CA ALA A 126 15.49 -9.25 3.28
C ALA A 126 14.14 -9.21 2.55
N HIS A 127 14.12 -8.93 1.26
CA HIS A 127 12.90 -8.71 0.49
C HIS A 127 12.85 -9.57 -0.76
N PHE A 128 11.66 -9.75 -1.32
CA PHE A 128 11.47 -10.57 -2.51
C PHE A 128 11.60 -9.75 -3.80
N LEU A 129 10.79 -8.71 -3.98
CA LEU A 129 10.95 -7.72 -5.06
C LEU A 129 11.39 -6.38 -4.47
N LEU A 130 12.52 -5.85 -4.94
CA LEU A 130 13.07 -4.58 -4.47
C LEU A 130 13.08 -3.54 -5.60
N CYS A 131 12.61 -2.34 -5.28
CA CYS A 131 12.67 -1.16 -6.14
C CYS A 131 13.28 -0.02 -5.33
N ILE A 132 14.59 0.18 -5.47
CA ILE A 132 15.35 1.12 -4.64
C ILE A 132 15.77 2.31 -5.48
N GLU A 133 15.23 3.51 -5.18
CA GLU A 133 15.56 4.76 -5.85
C GLU A 133 15.40 4.68 -7.38
N LYS A 134 14.29 4.08 -7.84
CA LYS A 134 13.97 3.86 -9.26
C LYS A 134 12.76 4.68 -9.69
N ARG A 135 12.59 4.80 -11.00
CA ARG A 135 11.46 5.51 -11.61
C ARG A 135 10.85 4.74 -12.76
N ASN A 136 9.57 5.02 -13.02
CA ASN A 136 8.82 4.40 -14.11
C ASN A 136 8.81 2.88 -14.03
N VAL A 137 8.50 2.33 -12.85
CA VAL A 137 8.49 0.87 -12.62
C VAL A 137 7.06 0.40 -12.50
N THR A 138 6.74 -0.62 -13.27
CA THR A 138 5.45 -1.31 -13.21
C THR A 138 5.66 -2.77 -12.81
N VAL A 139 4.84 -3.28 -11.88
CA VAL A 139 4.70 -4.71 -11.58
C VAL A 139 3.25 -5.06 -11.84
N ARG A 140 2.99 -5.91 -12.81
CA ARG A 140 1.62 -6.13 -13.26
C ARG A 140 1.34 -7.53 -13.81
N GLY A 141 0.07 -7.80 -14.08
CA GLY A 141 -0.42 -8.96 -14.83
C GLY A 141 -1.40 -9.81 -14.04
N PRO A 142 -2.11 -10.72 -14.70
CA PRO A 142 -3.07 -11.59 -14.04
C PRO A 142 -2.43 -12.79 -13.31
N GLY A 143 -1.11 -12.84 -13.21
CA GLY A 143 -0.39 -13.88 -12.51
C GLY A 143 -0.32 -13.69 -11.00
N THR A 144 0.47 -14.55 -10.36
CA THR A 144 0.59 -14.61 -8.89
C THR A 144 2.02 -14.32 -8.44
N ILE A 145 2.16 -13.53 -7.39
CA ILE A 145 3.38 -13.45 -6.59
C ILE A 145 3.09 -14.11 -5.24
N ASP A 146 3.74 -15.24 -4.98
CA ASP A 146 3.57 -16.07 -3.78
C ASP A 146 4.79 -15.93 -2.88
N GLY A 147 4.59 -15.32 -1.71
CA GLY A 147 5.65 -15.14 -0.73
C GLY A 147 6.07 -16.41 0.01
N ASN A 148 5.36 -17.52 -0.20
CA ASN A 148 5.67 -18.84 0.36
C ASN A 148 5.79 -18.82 1.91
N SER A 149 4.91 -18.10 2.58
CA SER A 149 5.00 -17.83 4.03
C SER A 149 5.13 -19.10 4.88
N MET A 150 4.50 -20.21 4.46
CA MET A 150 4.53 -21.47 5.21
C MET A 150 5.95 -22.03 5.40
N ALA A 151 6.87 -21.71 4.49
CA ALA A 151 8.28 -22.12 4.61
C ALA A 151 8.99 -21.44 5.79
N PHE A 152 8.44 -20.35 6.31
CA PHE A 152 9.10 -19.51 7.33
C PHE A 152 8.33 -19.43 8.66
N ILE A 153 6.99 -19.58 8.63
CA ILE A 153 6.15 -19.39 9.81
C ILE A 153 5.82 -20.67 10.53
N VAL A 154 6.06 -21.83 9.90
CA VAL A 154 5.84 -23.14 10.51
C VAL A 154 7.16 -23.72 11.03
N ASN A 155 7.13 -24.17 12.28
CA ASN A 155 8.26 -24.90 12.87
C ASN A 155 8.36 -26.30 12.23
N PRO A 156 9.42 -26.60 11.48
CA PRO A 156 9.53 -27.87 10.76
C PRO A 156 9.61 -29.09 11.69
N ALA A 157 10.04 -28.91 12.93
CA ALA A 157 10.12 -30.01 13.91
C ALA A 157 8.76 -30.39 14.50
N THR A 158 7.81 -29.46 14.57
CA THR A 158 6.50 -29.68 15.21
C THR A 158 5.34 -29.60 14.25
N GLY A 159 5.54 -29.09 13.03
CA GLY A 159 4.48 -28.79 12.06
C GLY A 159 3.51 -27.68 12.52
N LYS A 160 3.79 -27.01 13.63
CA LYS A 160 2.98 -25.95 14.19
C LYS A 160 3.56 -24.59 13.86
N GLU A 161 2.69 -23.58 13.88
CA GLU A 161 3.10 -22.19 13.81
C GLU A 161 4.06 -21.85 14.94
N TRP A 162 5.11 -21.08 14.64
CA TRP A 162 5.94 -20.45 15.65
C TRP A 162 5.08 -19.52 16.49
N ALA A 163 4.90 -19.82 17.77
CA ALA A 163 4.09 -18.98 18.63
C ALA A 163 4.66 -17.55 18.69
N TYR A 164 3.77 -16.55 18.65
CA TYR A 164 4.15 -15.14 18.78
C TYR A 164 4.92 -14.89 20.10
N SER A 165 4.52 -15.62 21.17
CA SER A 165 5.21 -15.61 22.46
C SER A 165 6.65 -16.16 22.41
N GLU A 166 6.90 -17.16 21.57
CA GLU A 166 8.25 -17.71 21.38
C GLU A 166 9.17 -16.73 20.64
N ARG A 167 8.59 -15.84 19.83
CA ARG A 167 9.30 -14.77 19.15
C ARG A 167 9.69 -13.59 20.06
N LEU A 168 8.80 -13.25 21.02
CA LEU A 168 8.96 -12.06 21.85
C LEU A 168 9.59 -12.30 23.23
N VAL A 169 9.47 -13.53 23.79
CA VAL A 169 9.73 -13.77 25.22
C VAL A 169 11.21 -14.01 25.54
N HIS A 170 12.05 -14.33 24.58
CA HIS A 170 13.38 -14.82 24.93
C HIS A 170 14.52 -13.80 24.88
N GLY A 171 14.29 -12.55 24.46
CA GLY A 171 15.39 -11.57 24.33
C GLY A 171 16.59 -12.04 23.48
N ASP A 172 16.57 -13.31 23.09
CA ASP A 172 17.57 -14.01 22.30
C ASP A 172 17.12 -14.04 20.82
N GLN A 173 17.58 -13.05 20.07
CA GLN A 173 17.26 -12.93 18.65
C GLN A 173 17.69 -14.14 17.82
N SER A 174 18.61 -14.99 18.32
CA SER A 174 19.03 -16.21 17.63
C SER A 174 17.95 -17.28 17.59
N LYS A 175 16.94 -17.19 18.47
CA LYS A 175 15.80 -18.11 18.53
C LYS A 175 14.58 -17.64 17.71
N ILE A 176 14.62 -16.40 17.20
CA ILE A 176 13.54 -15.88 16.37
C ILE A 176 13.68 -16.48 14.97
N PRO A 177 12.69 -17.21 14.44
CA PRO A 177 12.77 -17.78 13.10
C PRO A 177 12.97 -16.67 12.07
N TRP A 178 13.94 -16.85 11.22
CA TRP A 178 14.16 -15.95 10.10
C TRP A 178 13.01 -16.07 9.09
N ARG A 179 12.57 -14.95 8.57
CA ARG A 179 11.66 -14.84 7.41
C ARG A 179 12.07 -13.64 6.56
N PRO A 180 11.77 -13.65 5.25
CA PRO A 180 11.82 -12.42 4.48
C PRO A 180 10.95 -11.34 5.10
N SER A 181 11.32 -10.09 4.89
CA SER A 181 10.60 -8.91 5.32
C SER A 181 9.46 -8.57 4.32
N GLN A 182 9.28 -7.33 3.94
CA GLN A 182 8.26 -6.93 2.97
C GLN A 182 8.45 -7.68 1.64
N MET A 183 7.36 -8.29 1.13
CA MET A 183 7.40 -9.07 -0.10
C MET A 183 7.72 -8.18 -1.31
N LEU A 184 6.99 -7.08 -1.48
CA LEU A 184 7.29 -6.02 -2.44
C LEU A 184 7.78 -4.80 -1.66
N TYR A 185 9.02 -4.38 -1.89
CA TYR A 185 9.66 -3.25 -1.22
C TYR A 185 10.05 -2.15 -2.20
N PHE A 186 9.37 -1.03 -2.13
CA PHE A 186 9.65 0.17 -2.92
C PHE A 186 10.13 1.28 -2.00
N VAL A 187 11.32 1.83 -2.25
CA VAL A 187 11.88 2.91 -1.43
C VAL A 187 12.39 4.06 -2.29
N GLU A 188 12.03 5.30 -1.90
CA GLU A 188 12.41 6.57 -2.55
C GLU A 188 12.34 6.51 -4.09
N SER A 189 11.31 5.84 -4.59
CA SER A 189 11.06 5.60 -6.01
C SER A 189 9.84 6.38 -6.49
N SER A 190 9.73 6.61 -7.79
CA SER A 190 8.66 7.45 -8.35
C SER A 190 8.03 6.90 -9.62
N ASN A 191 6.77 7.31 -9.87
CA ASN A 191 5.96 6.81 -10.99
C ASN A 191 5.88 5.28 -10.98
N LEU A 192 5.31 4.76 -9.91
CA LEU A 192 5.20 3.33 -9.63
C LEU A 192 3.80 2.82 -9.91
N ARG A 193 3.68 1.64 -10.48
CA ARG A 193 2.41 0.94 -10.67
C ARG A 193 2.53 -0.50 -10.20
N VAL A 194 1.56 -0.95 -9.37
CA VAL A 194 1.38 -2.35 -9.02
C VAL A 194 -0.07 -2.70 -9.35
N GLN A 195 -0.29 -3.55 -10.36
CA GLN A 195 -1.60 -3.67 -10.96
C GLN A 195 -1.99 -5.10 -11.33
N ASP A 196 -3.28 -5.43 -11.10
CA ASP A 196 -3.97 -6.61 -11.64
C ASP A 196 -3.28 -7.95 -11.27
N LEU A 197 -2.67 -8.03 -10.08
CA LEU A 197 -1.91 -9.17 -9.56
C LEU A 197 -2.62 -9.85 -8.40
N SER A 198 -2.37 -11.15 -8.25
CA SER A 198 -2.58 -11.86 -6.99
C SER A 198 -1.29 -11.83 -6.16
N LEU A 199 -1.35 -11.23 -4.96
CA LEU A 199 -0.26 -11.25 -3.97
C LEU A 199 -0.68 -12.16 -2.83
N VAL A 200 0.00 -13.30 -2.68
CA VAL A 200 -0.46 -14.31 -1.73
C VAL A 200 0.65 -14.75 -0.79
N ASP A 201 0.24 -15.15 0.40
CA ASP A 201 1.11 -15.80 1.38
C ASP A 201 2.41 -15.04 1.65
N ALA A 202 2.35 -13.72 1.76
CA ALA A 202 3.50 -12.91 2.17
C ALA A 202 3.99 -13.35 3.55
N PRO A 203 5.29 -13.56 3.75
CA PRO A 203 5.83 -13.95 5.06
C PRO A 203 5.83 -12.83 6.09
N TYR A 204 5.70 -11.60 5.64
CA TYR A 204 5.56 -10.36 6.41
C TYR A 204 4.59 -9.44 5.66
N TRP A 205 4.81 -8.13 5.50
CA TRP A 205 3.92 -7.26 4.73
C TRP A 205 3.96 -7.57 3.23
N SER A 206 2.82 -7.46 2.56
CA SER A 206 2.74 -7.81 1.13
C SER A 206 3.35 -6.73 0.24
N CYS A 207 2.95 -5.47 0.41
CA CYS A 207 3.41 -4.39 -0.45
C CYS A 207 3.73 -3.15 0.40
N PHE A 208 4.97 -2.68 0.34
CA PHE A 208 5.44 -1.54 1.12
C PHE A 208 6.05 -0.46 0.23
N PHE A 209 5.45 0.71 0.29
CA PHE A 209 5.95 1.94 -0.33
C PHE A 209 6.52 2.85 0.76
N HIS A 210 7.82 3.19 0.69
CA HIS A 210 8.53 3.98 1.67
C HIS A 210 9.20 5.19 1.02
N GLY A 211 8.72 6.39 1.31
CA GLY A 211 9.24 7.63 0.72
C GLY A 211 9.01 7.75 -0.79
N CYS A 212 8.02 7.07 -1.35
CA CYS A 212 7.73 7.06 -2.78
C CYS A 212 6.80 8.21 -3.19
N THR A 213 6.82 8.55 -4.49
CA THR A 213 5.92 9.55 -5.08
C THR A 213 5.26 9.04 -6.36
N SER A 214 4.01 9.48 -6.60
CA SER A 214 3.23 9.06 -7.78
C SER A 214 3.08 7.53 -7.86
N VAL A 215 2.36 6.97 -6.90
CA VAL A 215 2.13 5.54 -6.75
C VAL A 215 0.70 5.18 -7.14
N THR A 216 0.53 4.14 -7.92
CA THR A 216 -0.77 3.53 -8.22
C THR A 216 -0.74 2.04 -7.86
N ALA A 217 -1.61 1.61 -6.95
CA ALA A 217 -1.89 0.22 -6.65
C ALA A 217 -3.35 -0.08 -7.01
N ARG A 218 -3.60 -0.94 -8.01
CA ARG A 218 -4.94 -1.14 -8.54
C ARG A 218 -5.22 -2.60 -8.89
N GLY A 219 -6.48 -3.04 -8.65
CA GLY A 219 -6.94 -4.36 -9.08
C GLY A 219 -6.20 -5.51 -8.41
N LEU A 220 -5.65 -5.30 -7.23
CA LEU A 220 -4.89 -6.32 -6.50
C LEU A 220 -5.82 -7.26 -5.73
N ASP A 221 -5.51 -8.56 -5.78
CA ASP A 221 -6.11 -9.59 -4.92
C ASP A 221 -5.04 -10.04 -3.90
N ILE A 222 -5.07 -9.45 -2.70
CA ILE A 222 -4.09 -9.72 -1.64
C ILE A 222 -4.69 -10.68 -0.62
N ARG A 223 -4.02 -11.81 -0.38
CA ARG A 223 -4.48 -12.85 0.55
C ARG A 223 -3.35 -13.38 1.41
N ASN A 224 -3.35 -12.99 2.67
CA ASN A 224 -2.43 -13.52 3.68
C ASN A 224 -3.17 -14.44 4.67
N ARG A 225 -2.47 -15.44 5.20
CA ARG A 225 -3.08 -16.47 6.03
C ARG A 225 -3.59 -15.91 7.35
N ARG A 226 -4.89 -16.09 7.59
CA ARG A 226 -5.56 -15.71 8.84
C ARG A 226 -5.81 -16.92 9.75
N ARG A 227 -6.13 -18.06 9.18
CA ARG A 227 -6.44 -19.35 9.88
C ARG A 227 -6.19 -20.53 8.96
N PRO A 228 -5.88 -21.74 9.44
CA PRO A 228 -5.54 -22.08 10.85
C PRO A 228 -4.15 -21.59 11.26
N VAL A 229 -3.28 -21.25 10.31
CA VAL A 229 -1.93 -20.71 10.51
C VAL A 229 -1.96 -19.23 10.20
N HIS A 230 -1.62 -18.41 11.18
CA HIS A 230 -1.68 -16.96 11.09
C HIS A 230 -0.32 -16.37 10.71
N THR A 231 -0.25 -15.57 9.65
CA THR A 231 0.95 -14.82 9.31
C THR A 231 1.02 -13.54 10.14
N HIS A 232 1.76 -13.56 11.22
CA HIS A 232 1.97 -12.34 12.03
C HIS A 232 2.57 -11.21 11.19
N ASN A 233 2.06 -9.98 11.36
CA ASN A 233 2.41 -8.82 10.54
C ASN A 233 2.21 -9.11 9.05
N GLY A 234 1.11 -9.75 8.71
CA GLY A 234 0.74 -10.05 7.34
C GLY A 234 -0.11 -8.94 6.75
N ASP A 235 0.42 -7.71 6.72
CA ASP A 235 -0.25 -6.52 6.21
C ASP A 235 -0.43 -6.59 4.69
N GLY A 236 -1.39 -5.82 4.17
CA GLY A 236 -1.68 -5.73 2.75
C GLY A 236 -0.82 -4.69 2.05
N ILE A 237 -1.24 -3.43 2.12
CA ILE A 237 -0.55 -2.30 1.48
C ILE A 237 -0.18 -1.27 2.55
N ASP A 238 1.11 -1.08 2.75
CA ASP A 238 1.66 -0.06 3.63
C ASP A 238 2.23 1.10 2.82
N VAL A 239 1.78 2.30 3.14
CA VAL A 239 2.19 3.57 2.54
C VAL A 239 2.85 4.40 3.62
N ASP A 240 4.17 4.51 3.59
CA ASP A 240 4.95 5.21 4.61
C ASP A 240 5.68 6.41 4.02
N SER A 241 5.32 7.60 4.49
CA SER A 241 5.96 8.84 4.04
C SER A 241 5.95 9.00 2.52
N CYS A 242 4.81 8.69 1.87
CA CYS A 242 4.63 8.77 0.42
C CYS A 242 3.68 9.89 0.03
N GLN A 243 3.77 10.36 -1.21
CA GLN A 243 2.89 11.39 -1.75
C GLN A 243 2.31 11.00 -3.11
N PHE A 244 1.08 11.52 -3.38
CA PHE A 244 0.34 11.25 -4.62
C PHE A 244 0.12 9.75 -4.84
N VAL A 245 -0.57 9.12 -3.89
CA VAL A 245 -0.84 7.68 -3.89
C VAL A 245 -2.30 7.41 -4.22
N THR A 246 -2.55 6.52 -5.14
CA THR A 246 -3.88 6.00 -5.46
C THR A 246 -3.91 4.49 -5.23
N ILE A 247 -4.85 4.01 -4.40
CA ILE A 247 -5.15 2.59 -4.20
C ILE A 247 -6.61 2.38 -4.60
N SER A 248 -6.87 1.52 -5.59
CA SER A 248 -8.25 1.31 -6.04
C SER A 248 -8.55 -0.11 -6.50
N ASP A 249 -9.84 -0.45 -6.45
CA ASP A 249 -10.39 -1.68 -7.02
C ASP A 249 -9.74 -2.96 -6.47
N CYS A 250 -9.25 -2.91 -5.23
CA CYS A 250 -8.52 -4.01 -4.58
C CYS A 250 -9.43 -4.87 -3.71
N ARG A 251 -9.12 -6.16 -3.66
CA ARG A 251 -9.64 -7.11 -2.68
C ARG A 251 -8.48 -7.51 -1.77
N ILE A 252 -8.61 -7.21 -0.47
CA ILE A 252 -7.52 -7.42 0.49
C ILE A 252 -8.07 -8.21 1.69
N ASP A 253 -7.50 -9.39 1.93
CA ASP A 253 -7.83 -10.27 3.06
C ASP A 253 -6.54 -10.64 3.79
N THR A 254 -6.32 -10.05 4.97
CA THR A 254 -5.02 -10.03 5.64
C THR A 254 -5.06 -10.53 7.08
N ALA A 255 -3.92 -11.00 7.52
CA ALA A 255 -3.73 -11.43 8.90
C ALA A 255 -3.49 -10.25 9.86
N ASP A 256 -2.94 -9.15 9.36
CA ASP A 256 -2.79 -7.88 10.07
C ASP A 256 -3.43 -6.75 9.25
N ASP A 257 -2.99 -5.52 9.29
CA ASP A 257 -3.65 -4.36 8.69
C ASP A 257 -3.82 -4.50 7.17
N SER A 258 -5.02 -4.19 6.61
CA SER A 258 -5.20 -4.31 5.16
C SER A 258 -4.57 -3.14 4.40
N ILE A 259 -4.79 -1.90 4.84
CA ILE A 259 -4.18 -0.70 4.26
C ILE A 259 -3.70 0.19 5.40
N THR A 260 -2.43 0.58 5.34
CA THR A 260 -1.80 1.40 6.38
C THR A 260 -1.19 2.67 5.80
N LEU A 261 -1.47 3.82 6.44
CA LEU A 261 -0.77 5.09 6.19
C LEU A 261 0.14 5.40 7.38
N ARG A 262 1.43 5.59 7.13
CA ARG A 262 2.49 5.76 8.13
C ARG A 262 3.33 7.00 7.83
N ALA A 263 4.06 7.48 8.83
CA ALA A 263 5.00 8.59 8.68
C ALA A 263 6.29 8.31 9.46
N SER A 264 7.01 7.25 9.04
CA SER A 264 8.24 6.77 9.68
C SER A 264 9.51 7.15 8.91
N GLY A 265 9.53 8.33 8.31
CA GLY A 265 10.54 8.77 7.36
C GLY A 265 11.98 8.94 7.87
N LYS A 266 12.33 8.52 9.09
CA LYS A 266 13.66 8.70 9.69
C LYS A 266 14.81 8.07 8.88
N LEU A 267 14.54 6.99 8.18
CA LEU A 267 15.55 6.29 7.37
C LEU A 267 15.68 6.85 5.96
N LEU A 268 14.74 7.67 5.52
CA LEU A 268 14.72 8.23 4.18
C LEU A 268 15.84 9.27 4.00
N LYS A 269 16.47 9.28 2.82
CA LYS A 269 17.39 10.35 2.40
C LYS A 269 16.64 11.67 2.22
N LYS A 270 15.37 11.59 1.82
CA LYS A 270 14.47 12.73 1.60
C LYS A 270 13.19 12.53 2.40
N PRO A 271 13.19 12.79 3.72
CA PRO A 271 11.99 12.69 4.53
C PRO A 271 10.88 13.57 3.97
N GLN A 272 9.66 13.02 3.92
CA GLN A 272 8.46 13.72 3.49
C GLN A 272 7.23 13.24 4.26
N ASP A 273 6.16 14.03 4.22
CA ASP A 273 4.89 13.66 4.80
C ASP A 273 4.21 12.53 4.00
N CYS A 274 3.37 11.74 4.65
CA CYS A 274 2.45 10.84 3.98
C CYS A 274 1.17 11.62 3.62
N ALA A 275 1.01 11.96 2.34
CA ALA A 275 -0.02 12.90 1.93
C ALA A 275 -0.57 12.66 0.52
N TYR A 276 -1.74 13.27 0.25
CA TYR A 276 -2.41 13.19 -1.05
C TYR A 276 -2.71 11.75 -1.46
N VAL A 277 -3.34 11.02 -0.51
CA VAL A 277 -3.66 9.59 -0.67
C VAL A 277 -5.13 9.40 -0.95
N THR A 278 -5.46 8.64 -1.98
CA THR A 278 -6.83 8.19 -2.27
C THR A 278 -6.92 6.68 -2.22
N VAL A 279 -7.90 6.15 -1.47
CA VAL A 279 -8.24 4.73 -1.42
C VAL A 279 -9.71 4.58 -1.79
N ALA A 280 -10.02 3.83 -2.84
CA ALA A 280 -11.40 3.73 -3.32
C ALA A 280 -11.78 2.34 -3.84
N ASN A 281 -13.08 2.03 -3.78
CA ASN A 281 -13.68 0.83 -4.39
C ASN A 281 -13.04 -0.48 -3.91
N CYS A 282 -12.67 -0.58 -2.65
CA CYS A 282 -11.97 -1.75 -2.11
C CYS A 282 -12.89 -2.62 -1.24
N VAL A 283 -12.62 -3.92 -1.24
CA VAL A 283 -13.20 -4.88 -0.29
C VAL A 283 -12.11 -5.34 0.64
N LEU A 284 -12.23 -5.01 1.93
CA LEU A 284 -11.21 -5.23 2.94
C LEU A 284 -11.69 -6.24 4.00
N ALA A 285 -10.83 -7.16 4.37
CA ALA A 285 -11.02 -8.07 5.49
C ALA A 285 -9.69 -8.23 6.25
N SER A 286 -9.75 -8.27 7.59
CA SER A 286 -8.54 -8.34 8.40
C SER A 286 -8.76 -8.99 9.75
N SER A 287 -7.80 -9.75 10.23
CA SER A 287 -7.79 -10.17 11.64
C SER A 287 -7.46 -9.02 12.59
N CYS A 288 -6.96 -7.91 12.06
CA CYS A 288 -6.59 -6.70 12.79
C CYS A 288 -7.43 -5.50 12.35
N ASN A 289 -6.94 -4.64 11.46
CA ASN A 289 -7.63 -3.43 11.04
C ASN A 289 -7.80 -3.39 9.52
N ALA A 290 -8.96 -2.95 9.02
CA ALA A 290 -9.13 -2.75 7.58
C ALA A 290 -8.33 -1.52 7.12
N VAL A 291 -8.39 -0.43 7.85
CA VAL A 291 -7.57 0.76 7.62
C VAL A 291 -6.87 1.14 8.92
N ARG A 292 -5.58 1.41 8.82
CA ARG A 292 -4.79 1.97 9.91
C ARG A 292 -4.11 3.25 9.48
N ILE A 293 -4.14 4.27 10.33
CA ILE A 293 -3.45 5.54 10.13
C ILE A 293 -2.61 5.83 11.37
N GLY A 294 -1.33 6.17 11.14
CA GLY A 294 -0.38 6.49 12.20
C GLY A 294 0.84 5.59 12.18
N VAL A 295 1.64 5.66 13.19
CA VAL A 295 2.99 5.09 13.35
C VAL A 295 4.06 5.94 12.68
N GLY A 296 5.06 6.28 13.47
CA GLY A 296 6.15 7.16 13.09
C GLY A 296 6.17 8.43 13.92
N GLU A 297 6.79 9.47 13.39
CA GLU A 297 6.95 10.77 14.05
C GLU A 297 6.79 11.96 13.07
N GLY A 298 6.35 11.68 11.83
CA GLY A 298 6.08 12.68 10.80
C GLY A 298 4.62 13.14 10.79
N VAL A 299 4.11 13.39 9.60
CA VAL A 299 2.74 13.88 9.36
C VAL A 299 2.02 12.98 8.38
N VAL A 300 0.76 12.64 8.67
CA VAL A 300 -0.18 12.03 7.73
C VAL A 300 -1.31 13.02 7.48
N HIS A 301 -1.50 13.44 6.24
CA HIS A 301 -2.54 14.42 5.92
C HIS A 301 -3.13 14.27 4.51
N ASP A 302 -4.28 14.88 4.29
CA ASP A 302 -4.98 14.93 3.00
C ASP A 302 -5.19 13.54 2.39
N ALA A 303 -5.86 12.65 3.14
CA ALA A 303 -6.19 11.30 2.70
C ALA A 303 -7.70 11.07 2.65
N THR A 304 -8.16 10.42 1.59
CA THR A 304 -9.57 10.08 1.39
C THR A 304 -9.74 8.59 1.16
N PHE A 305 -10.68 7.99 1.90
CA PHE A 305 -11.11 6.61 1.79
C PHE A 305 -12.59 6.59 1.37
N ALA A 306 -12.91 6.04 0.19
CA ALA A 306 -14.25 6.12 -0.38
C ALA A 306 -14.74 4.78 -0.95
N ASN A 307 -16.03 4.52 -0.83
CA ASN A 307 -16.68 3.32 -1.39
C ASN A 307 -16.00 2.01 -0.96
N ILE A 308 -15.89 1.79 0.35
CA ILE A 308 -15.18 0.63 0.92
C ILE A 308 -16.18 -0.30 1.59
N VAL A 309 -16.05 -1.59 1.29
CA VAL A 309 -16.74 -2.66 2.01
C VAL A 309 -15.76 -3.32 2.96
N VAL A 310 -16.07 -3.29 4.25
CA VAL A 310 -15.30 -4.00 5.30
C VAL A 310 -16.09 -5.19 5.76
N ARG A 311 -15.50 -6.37 5.76
CA ARG A 311 -16.13 -7.62 6.23
C ARG A 311 -15.20 -8.42 7.13
N ASP A 312 -15.75 -9.19 8.05
CA ASP A 312 -15.00 -10.14 8.93
C ASP A 312 -13.70 -9.51 9.47
N THR A 313 -13.83 -8.34 10.10
CA THR A 313 -12.69 -7.51 10.53
C THR A 313 -12.80 -7.15 12.01
N ARG A 314 -11.67 -7.12 12.71
CA ARG A 314 -11.65 -6.69 14.12
C ARG A 314 -11.98 -5.21 14.26
N THR A 315 -11.28 -4.33 13.53
CA THR A 315 -11.52 -2.89 13.55
C THR A 315 -11.55 -2.32 12.14
N ALA A 316 -12.62 -1.63 11.77
CA ALA A 316 -12.70 -1.04 10.42
C ALA A 316 -11.69 0.09 10.25
N VAL A 317 -11.62 1.02 11.19
CA VAL A 317 -10.70 2.17 11.14
C VAL A 317 -9.95 2.31 12.46
N ASN A 318 -8.62 2.23 12.39
CA ASN A 318 -7.74 2.40 13.54
C ASN A 318 -6.79 3.59 13.27
N ILE A 319 -6.97 4.68 14.01
CA ILE A 319 -6.16 5.90 13.92
C ILE A 319 -5.36 6.04 15.22
N VAL A 320 -4.05 5.78 15.16
CA VAL A 320 -3.19 5.75 16.34
C VAL A 320 -1.94 6.57 16.11
N SER A 321 -1.83 7.70 16.81
CA SER A 321 -0.67 8.57 16.66
C SER A 321 0.63 7.92 17.15
N SER A 322 0.62 7.17 18.23
CA SER A 322 1.79 6.50 18.77
C SER A 322 1.46 5.25 19.59
N TRP A 323 2.30 4.24 19.46
CA TRP A 323 2.30 3.03 20.29
C TRP A 323 3.23 3.11 21.50
N SER A 324 4.18 4.03 21.50
CA SER A 324 5.21 4.11 22.52
C SER A 324 5.15 5.45 23.26
N PRO A 325 5.24 5.43 24.61
CA PRO A 325 5.34 6.66 25.39
C PRO A 325 6.65 7.44 25.12
N SER A 326 7.64 6.85 24.48
CA SER A 326 8.89 7.51 24.09
C SER A 326 8.82 8.19 22.72
N SER A 327 7.82 7.87 21.89
CA SER A 327 7.64 8.49 20.58
C SER A 327 6.94 9.85 20.67
N ARG A 328 7.32 10.78 19.80
CA ARG A 328 6.58 12.03 19.61
C ARG A 328 5.14 11.76 19.17
N GLY A 329 4.95 10.76 18.32
CA GLY A 329 3.70 10.44 17.63
C GLY A 329 3.60 11.15 16.28
N VAL A 330 2.60 10.76 15.51
CA VAL A 330 2.29 11.26 14.16
C VAL A 330 1.23 12.35 14.25
N ASP A 331 1.47 13.49 13.60
CA ASP A 331 0.43 14.48 13.34
C ASP A 331 -0.53 13.95 12.27
N ILE A 332 -1.85 14.04 12.53
CA ILE A 332 -2.87 13.46 11.63
C ILE A 332 -3.95 14.50 11.40
N ARG A 333 -4.18 14.89 10.14
CA ARG A 333 -5.20 15.89 9.77
C ARG A 333 -5.71 15.72 8.35
N GLY A 334 -6.88 16.29 8.04
CA GLY A 334 -7.42 16.26 6.69
C GLY A 334 -7.84 14.87 6.22
N ILE A 335 -8.33 14.01 7.13
CA ILE A 335 -8.68 12.63 6.82
C ILE A 335 -10.19 12.50 6.58
N ARG A 336 -10.58 11.87 5.47
CA ARG A 336 -11.97 11.68 5.07
C ARG A 336 -12.28 10.20 4.82
N PHE A 337 -13.35 9.72 5.44
CA PHE A 337 -13.95 8.42 5.17
C PHE A 337 -15.38 8.64 4.66
N CYS A 338 -15.72 8.07 3.50
CA CYS A 338 -17.02 8.27 2.86
C CYS A 338 -17.54 6.99 2.21
N GLY A 339 -18.83 6.69 2.40
CA GLY A 339 -19.49 5.60 1.70
C GLY A 339 -18.97 4.22 2.10
N MET A 340 -18.92 3.89 3.38
CA MET A 340 -18.46 2.58 3.85
C MET A 340 -19.62 1.69 4.29
N ARG A 341 -19.51 0.39 3.97
CA ARG A 341 -20.38 -0.68 4.49
C ARG A 341 -19.56 -1.59 5.38
N LEU A 342 -20.03 -1.78 6.61
CA LEU A 342 -19.26 -2.44 7.67
C LEU A 342 -19.94 -3.72 8.15
N ASP A 343 -19.16 -4.79 8.25
CA ASP A 343 -19.43 -5.99 9.05
C ASP A 343 -18.15 -6.31 9.83
N CYS A 344 -18.05 -5.77 11.06
CA CYS A 344 -16.83 -5.82 11.85
C CYS A 344 -17.11 -5.80 13.34
N ALA A 345 -16.11 -6.15 14.15
CA ALA A 345 -16.30 -6.09 15.59
C ALA A 345 -16.36 -4.65 16.10
N ASN A 346 -15.54 -3.76 15.57
CA ASN A 346 -15.43 -2.37 16.01
C ASN A 346 -15.30 -1.43 14.80
N PHE A 347 -16.07 -0.32 14.76
CA PHE A 347 -15.95 0.65 13.69
C PHE A 347 -14.68 1.49 13.82
N LEU A 348 -14.51 2.18 14.96
CA LEU A 348 -13.45 3.18 15.10
C LEU A 348 -12.67 2.99 16.40
N HIS A 349 -11.37 2.99 16.27
CA HIS A 349 -10.43 3.15 17.37
C HIS A 349 -9.50 4.33 17.05
N CYS A 350 -9.73 5.48 17.67
CA CYS A 350 -9.00 6.71 17.45
C CYS A 350 -8.23 7.10 18.72
N TYR A 351 -6.88 7.08 18.67
CA TYR A 351 -6.08 7.01 19.89
C TYR A 351 -4.83 7.88 19.83
N ALA A 352 -4.67 8.76 20.80
CA ALA A 352 -3.47 9.60 20.93
C ALA A 352 -2.78 9.46 22.30
N LYS A 353 -3.12 8.44 23.11
CA LYS A 353 -2.75 8.30 24.53
C LYS A 353 -1.25 8.47 24.82
N TYR A 354 -0.39 8.02 23.93
CA TYR A 354 1.05 8.07 24.11
C TYR A 354 1.72 9.21 23.35
N ALA A 355 0.97 9.92 22.51
CA ALA A 355 1.49 11.03 21.70
C ALA A 355 1.69 12.29 22.55
N LYS A 356 2.92 12.53 22.98
CA LYS A 356 3.23 13.70 23.85
C LYS A 356 3.14 15.04 23.12
N ASN A 357 3.39 15.08 21.82
CA ASN A 357 3.52 16.31 21.05
C ASN A 357 2.89 16.25 19.66
N ALA A 358 2.09 15.23 19.36
CA ALA A 358 1.41 15.13 18.09
C ALA A 358 0.04 15.80 18.12
N ASP A 359 -0.34 16.38 17.00
CA ASP A 359 -1.64 16.94 16.74
C ASP A 359 -2.52 15.97 15.96
N MET A 360 -3.80 15.87 16.34
CA MET A 360 -4.70 14.88 15.74
C MET A 360 -6.11 15.44 15.65
N GLY A 361 -6.50 15.76 14.43
CA GLY A 361 -7.81 16.40 14.20
C GLY A 361 -8.18 16.50 12.73
N ASP A 362 -9.25 17.27 12.44
CA ASP A 362 -9.86 17.39 11.12
C ASP A 362 -10.12 16.04 10.44
N ILE A 363 -10.89 15.17 11.12
CA ILE A 363 -11.25 13.84 10.64
C ILE A 363 -12.76 13.80 10.39
N THR A 364 -13.17 13.37 9.21
CA THR A 364 -14.59 13.28 8.86
C THR A 364 -14.97 11.88 8.44
N PHE A 365 -16.08 11.38 8.99
CA PHE A 365 -16.74 10.15 8.64
C PHE A 365 -18.12 10.46 8.09
N SER A 366 -18.44 10.01 6.86
CA SER A 366 -19.72 10.30 6.24
C SER A 366 -20.29 9.11 5.46
N GLU A 367 -21.61 8.98 5.45
CA GLU A 367 -22.33 7.93 4.69
C GLU A 367 -21.81 6.52 5.05
N ILE A 368 -21.74 6.21 6.33
CA ILE A 368 -21.22 4.92 6.83
C ILE A 368 -22.35 4.15 7.49
N GLY A 369 -22.49 2.89 7.13
CA GLY A 369 -23.52 2.04 7.73
C GLY A 369 -23.12 0.58 7.80
N GLY A 370 -23.78 -0.17 8.69
CA GLY A 370 -23.54 -1.60 8.82
C GLY A 370 -23.63 -2.13 10.24
N LEU A 371 -23.03 -3.30 10.46
CA LEU A 371 -23.05 -4.02 11.72
C LEU A 371 -21.72 -3.87 12.45
N THR A 372 -21.83 -3.59 13.74
CA THR A 372 -20.71 -3.61 14.69
C THR A 372 -21.08 -4.39 15.93
N CYS A 373 -20.14 -5.03 16.61
CA CYS A 373 -20.37 -5.82 17.82
C CYS A 373 -19.97 -5.08 19.11
N LYS A 374 -19.26 -3.97 18.99
CA LYS A 374 -18.70 -3.23 20.13
C LYS A 374 -18.74 -1.73 19.87
N PRO A 375 -18.79 -0.92 20.94
CA PRO A 375 -18.63 0.52 20.84
C PRO A 375 -17.29 0.95 20.22
N SER A 376 -17.33 2.05 19.51
CA SER A 376 -16.14 2.76 19.04
C SER A 376 -15.50 3.58 20.18
N SER A 377 -14.27 4.04 19.98
CA SER A 377 -13.60 4.88 20.98
C SER A 377 -12.77 6.02 20.33
N ILE A 378 -12.82 7.18 20.97
CA ILE A 378 -11.95 8.32 20.72
C ILE A 378 -11.28 8.70 22.04
N ALA A 379 -9.95 8.69 22.09
CA ALA A 379 -9.21 8.98 23.31
C ALA A 379 -7.93 9.77 23.03
N GLY A 380 -7.95 11.06 23.29
CA GLY A 380 -6.79 11.93 23.25
C GLY A 380 -5.86 11.77 24.45
N ALA A 381 -4.68 12.35 24.38
CA ALA A 381 -3.73 12.45 25.48
C ALA A 381 -4.09 13.58 26.44
N ASP A 382 -3.59 13.53 27.66
CA ASP A 382 -3.78 14.62 28.62
C ASP A 382 -3.11 15.90 28.11
N GLY A 383 -3.87 17.00 28.07
CA GLY A 383 -3.43 18.29 27.52
C GLY A 383 -3.25 18.34 26.00
N ARG A 384 -3.63 17.27 25.29
CA ARG A 384 -3.63 17.17 23.83
C ARG A 384 -4.89 16.44 23.36
N PRO A 385 -6.04 17.12 23.33
CA PRO A 385 -7.28 16.50 22.87
C PRO A 385 -7.21 16.16 21.38
N ILE A 386 -7.92 15.09 21.00
CA ILE A 386 -8.29 14.89 19.60
C ILE A 386 -9.38 15.90 19.27
N HIS A 387 -9.31 16.58 18.13
CA HIS A 387 -10.23 17.67 17.84
C HIS A 387 -10.83 17.61 16.43
N ASP A 388 -11.95 18.32 16.26
CA ASP A 388 -12.62 18.48 14.96
C ASP A 388 -12.93 17.14 14.26
N VAL A 389 -13.57 16.23 14.98
CA VAL A 389 -14.03 14.95 14.41
C VAL A 389 -15.52 15.03 14.10
N ARG A 390 -15.88 14.77 12.86
CA ARG A 390 -17.26 14.92 12.35
C ARG A 390 -17.82 13.59 11.87
N PHE A 391 -19.01 13.25 12.34
CA PHE A 391 -19.79 12.10 11.91
C PHE A 391 -21.06 12.60 11.22
N ARG A 392 -21.24 12.26 9.93
CA ARG A 392 -22.39 12.68 9.09
C ARG A 392 -23.06 11.46 8.49
N ASN A 393 -24.36 11.29 8.75
CA ASN A 393 -25.13 10.14 8.25
C ASN A 393 -24.44 8.80 8.51
N VAL A 394 -24.09 8.58 9.79
CA VAL A 394 -23.48 7.31 10.24
C VAL A 394 -24.52 6.47 10.97
N ASP A 395 -24.80 5.26 10.45
CA ASP A 395 -25.81 4.34 10.96
C ASP A 395 -25.17 3.02 11.38
N LEU A 396 -24.89 2.88 12.68
CA LEU A 396 -24.23 1.71 13.27
C LEU A 396 -24.97 1.23 14.53
N SER A 397 -24.80 -0.06 14.84
CA SER A 397 -25.43 -0.69 16.00
C SER A 397 -24.95 -0.15 17.35
N HIS A 398 -23.71 0.38 17.39
CA HIS A 398 -23.08 0.86 18.60
C HIS A 398 -22.53 2.27 18.39
N GLY A 399 -22.56 3.10 19.42
CA GLY A 399 -22.02 4.45 19.43
C GLY A 399 -20.52 4.51 19.74
N VAL A 400 -20.06 5.68 20.20
CA VAL A 400 -18.65 5.97 20.48
C VAL A 400 -18.46 6.52 21.90
N THR A 401 -17.48 6.00 22.62
CA THR A 401 -16.98 6.63 23.85
C THR A 401 -15.96 7.70 23.52
N VAL A 402 -16.05 8.85 24.20
CA VAL A 402 -15.18 10.00 23.94
C VAL A 402 -14.48 10.42 25.24
N LYS A 403 -13.15 10.53 25.19
CA LYS A 403 -12.31 10.99 26.29
C LYS A 403 -11.22 11.94 25.76
N ASN A 404 -10.98 13.06 26.44
CA ASN A 404 -9.96 14.05 26.03
C ASN A 404 -10.06 14.39 24.55
N ALA A 405 -11.25 14.83 24.11
CA ALA A 405 -11.49 15.25 22.73
C ALA A 405 -12.42 16.45 22.69
N GLU A 406 -12.26 17.30 21.67
CA GLU A 406 -12.96 18.57 21.50
C GLU A 406 -13.59 18.65 20.12
N ASN A 407 -14.70 19.41 19.99
CA ASN A 407 -15.41 19.62 18.72
C ASN A 407 -15.78 18.31 18.01
N ILE A 408 -16.44 17.40 18.74
CA ILE A 408 -16.92 16.14 18.20
C ILE A 408 -18.38 16.34 17.76
N GLU A 409 -18.63 16.32 16.46
CA GLU A 409 -19.91 16.63 15.86
C GLU A 409 -20.62 15.38 15.33
N PHE A 410 -21.93 15.29 15.57
CA PHE A 410 -22.80 14.22 15.04
C PHE A 410 -23.99 14.84 14.30
N THR A 411 -24.12 14.55 13.00
CA THR A 411 -25.20 15.06 12.16
C THR A 411 -25.82 13.93 11.34
N GLY A 412 -27.11 13.74 11.45
CA GLY A 412 -27.82 12.63 10.80
C GLY A 412 -27.41 11.25 11.34
N GLY A 413 -28.09 10.20 10.88
CA GLY A 413 -27.83 8.81 11.28
C GLY A 413 -28.14 8.48 12.74
N THR A 414 -27.74 7.30 13.20
CA THR A 414 -27.99 6.77 14.55
C THR A 414 -26.76 6.77 15.44
N PHE A 415 -25.56 6.92 14.87
CA PHE A 415 -24.31 6.90 15.62
C PHE A 415 -24.18 8.11 16.53
N ARG A 416 -23.93 7.90 17.82
CA ARG A 416 -23.90 8.93 18.88
C ARG A 416 -22.80 8.64 19.89
N GLN A 417 -22.44 9.67 20.63
CA GLN A 417 -21.66 9.49 21.84
C GLN A 417 -22.47 8.69 22.87
N ILE A 418 -21.82 7.74 23.51
CA ILE A 418 -22.33 6.98 24.66
C ILE A 418 -21.48 7.29 25.89
N HIS A 419 -22.11 7.35 27.04
CA HIS A 419 -21.41 7.57 28.29
C HIS A 419 -20.95 6.23 28.88
N PRO A 420 -19.79 6.16 29.59
CA PRO A 420 -19.27 4.91 30.18
C PRO A 420 -20.24 4.21 31.13
N GLN A 421 -21.14 4.97 31.74
CA GLN A 421 -22.19 4.42 32.63
C GLN A 421 -23.32 3.72 31.89
N ASP A 422 -23.41 3.86 30.56
CA ASP A 422 -24.44 3.26 29.71
C ASP A 422 -23.91 1.98 29.01
N LEU A 423 -22.68 1.57 29.32
CA LEU A 423 -22.02 0.35 28.85
C LEU A 423 -22.21 -0.80 29.84
#